data_faef58020cdb46d95b702cbccff36683
#
_entry.id   faef58020cdb46d95b702cbccff36683
#
_cell.length_a   1.000
_cell.length_b   1.000
_cell.length_c   1.000
_cell.angle_alpha   90.00
_cell.angle_beta   90.00
_cell.angle_gamma   90.00
#
_symmetry.space_group_name_H-M   'P 1'
#
loop_
_entity.id
_entity.type
_entity.pdbx_description
1 polymer ?
#
loop_
_entity_poly.entity_id
_entity_poly.type
_entity_poly.pdbx_seq_one_letter_code
_entity_poly.pdbx_strand_id
1 'polypeptide(L)'
;MKTIGSTIIMLALVPSLFADNSKELKLASPDGTHEIAFYQKQVSPAVNELCYRVDYKSQPVVNESRAGLELDNRIWEMALGARNLKQPACWMNNLEVDSVTYQLETNLTWQPLYGERSSVRDHYRTGTLYLSKKDNSSYRLNIEVRAYNEGVAFR
;
A
#
# COMPACT_ATOMS: atom_id res chain seq x y z
N MET A 1 -48.29 38.26 -18.68
CA MET A 1 -47.80 36.89 -18.38
C MET A 1 -46.28 36.94 -18.36
N LYS A 2 -45.65 36.83 -17.19
CA LYS A 2 -44.20 36.79 -17.01
C LYS A 2 -43.78 35.34 -16.78
N THR A 3 -43.01 34.78 -17.71
CA THR A 3 -42.42 33.46 -17.58
C THR A 3 -41.12 33.56 -16.75
N ILE A 4 -41.10 32.90 -15.62
CA ILE A 4 -39.94 32.77 -14.73
C ILE A 4 -39.12 31.55 -15.22
N GLY A 5 -37.96 31.81 -15.83
CA GLY A 5 -37.03 30.77 -16.22
C GLY A 5 -36.31 30.22 -14.98
N SER A 6 -36.50 28.94 -14.68
CA SER A 6 -35.80 28.23 -13.60
C SER A 6 -34.43 27.78 -14.11
N THR A 7 -33.37 28.40 -13.62
CA THR A 7 -31.99 27.99 -13.92
C THR A 7 -31.60 26.87 -12.94
N ILE A 8 -31.46 25.66 -13.45
CA ILE A 8 -30.92 24.51 -12.67
C ILE A 8 -29.42 24.62 -12.68
N ILE A 9 -28.84 24.95 -11.52
CA ILE A 9 -27.39 24.90 -11.30
C ILE A 9 -27.04 23.43 -10.98
N MET A 10 -26.43 22.76 -11.95
CA MET A 10 -25.89 21.40 -11.78
C MET A 10 -24.57 21.50 -11.02
N LEU A 11 -24.60 21.20 -9.71
CA LEU A 11 -23.42 21.15 -8.86
C LEU A 11 -22.64 19.88 -9.20
N ALA A 12 -21.55 20.03 -9.95
CA ALA A 12 -20.65 18.92 -10.23
C ALA A 12 -19.93 18.50 -8.93
N LEU A 13 -20.26 17.32 -8.44
CA LEU A 13 -19.56 16.68 -7.33
C LEU A 13 -18.18 16.25 -7.82
N VAL A 14 -17.14 17.03 -7.50
CA VAL A 14 -15.75 16.64 -7.73
C VAL A 14 -15.40 15.62 -6.62
N PRO A 15 -15.02 14.38 -6.94
CA PRO A 15 -14.55 13.46 -5.92
C PRO A 15 -13.24 14.00 -5.37
N SER A 16 -13.26 14.50 -4.14
CA SER A 16 -12.05 14.88 -3.42
C SER A 16 -11.24 13.61 -3.14
N LEU A 17 -10.01 13.58 -3.63
CA LEU A 17 -8.98 12.64 -3.18
C LEU A 17 -8.73 12.95 -1.70
N PHE A 18 -9.32 12.16 -0.82
CA PHE A 18 -9.02 12.24 0.60
C PHE A 18 -7.65 11.63 0.81
N ALA A 19 -6.65 12.43 1.10
CA ALA A 19 -5.47 11.97 1.80
C ALA A 19 -5.94 11.65 3.24
N ASP A 20 -6.16 10.37 3.52
CA ASP A 20 -6.44 9.91 4.87
C ASP A 20 -5.16 10.07 5.69
N ASN A 21 -5.23 10.90 6.73
CA ASN A 21 -4.11 11.15 7.64
C ASN A 21 -3.95 9.99 8.65
N SER A 22 -4.58 8.85 8.38
CA SER A 22 -4.40 7.64 9.18
C SER A 22 -3.03 7.03 8.89
N LYS A 23 -2.32 6.70 9.94
CA LYS A 23 -1.04 5.96 9.88
C LYS A 23 -1.25 4.46 9.59
N GLU A 24 -2.39 4.13 9.00
CA GLU A 24 -2.81 2.77 8.65
C GLU A 24 -3.26 2.75 7.19
N LEU A 25 -2.76 1.78 6.42
CA LEU A 25 -3.34 1.43 5.12
C LEU A 25 -4.29 0.27 5.31
N LYS A 26 -5.54 0.43 4.92
CA LYS A 26 -6.57 -0.59 4.92
C LYS A 26 -7.18 -0.71 3.53
N LEU A 27 -7.00 -1.85 2.89
CA LEU A 27 -7.37 -2.05 1.50
C LEU A 27 -8.22 -3.32 1.35
N ALA A 28 -9.44 -3.15 0.85
CA ALA A 28 -10.32 -4.26 0.52
C ALA A 28 -10.31 -4.56 -0.98
N SER A 29 -10.49 -5.84 -1.34
CA SER A 29 -10.72 -6.27 -2.72
C SER A 29 -11.95 -5.58 -3.34
N PRO A 30 -12.08 -5.57 -4.69
CA PRO A 30 -13.25 -4.99 -5.35
C PRO A 30 -14.59 -5.56 -4.86
N ASP A 31 -14.66 -6.87 -4.58
CA ASP A 31 -15.84 -7.55 -4.05
C ASP A 31 -15.94 -7.49 -2.51
N GLY A 32 -14.94 -6.91 -1.81
CA GLY A 32 -14.91 -6.77 -0.37
C GLY A 32 -14.64 -8.07 0.40
N THR A 33 -14.27 -9.16 -0.27
CA THR A 33 -14.05 -10.46 0.40
C THR A 33 -12.69 -10.56 1.06
N HIS A 34 -11.65 -9.96 0.46
CA HIS A 34 -10.30 -9.88 1.03
C HIS A 34 -10.02 -8.48 1.55
N GLU A 35 -9.38 -8.40 2.67
CA GLU A 35 -8.90 -7.15 3.25
C GLU A 35 -7.46 -7.33 3.74
N ILE A 36 -6.60 -6.38 3.41
CA ILE A 36 -5.24 -6.28 3.96
C ILE A 36 -5.09 -4.96 4.69
N ALA A 37 -4.51 -5.01 5.87
CA ALA A 37 -4.19 -3.83 6.65
C ALA A 37 -2.71 -3.79 7.00
N PHE A 38 -2.07 -2.62 6.82
CA PHE A 38 -0.74 -2.30 7.31
C PHE A 38 -0.86 -1.19 8.35
N TYR A 39 -0.23 -1.37 9.49
CA TYR A 39 -0.29 -0.42 10.60
C TYR A 39 0.99 -0.44 11.45
N GLN A 40 1.18 0.63 12.19
CA GLN A 40 2.29 0.74 13.12
C GLN A 40 1.86 0.21 14.50
N LYS A 41 2.72 -0.62 15.09
CA LYS A 41 2.59 -1.12 16.45
C LYS A 41 3.76 -0.64 17.29
N GLN A 42 3.45 0.03 18.39
CA GLN A 42 4.47 0.38 19.38
C GLN A 42 4.75 -0.83 20.28
N VAL A 43 5.97 -1.35 20.18
CA VAL A 43 6.41 -2.51 20.97
C VAL A 43 7.11 -2.06 22.24
N SER A 44 7.77 -0.91 22.20
CA SER A 44 8.35 -0.26 23.38
C SER A 44 8.33 1.26 23.19
N PRO A 45 8.61 2.06 24.23
CA PRO A 45 8.59 3.52 24.12
C PRO A 45 9.47 4.11 22.99
N ALA A 46 10.51 3.36 22.58
CA ALA A 46 11.45 3.79 21.55
C ALA A 46 11.36 3.00 20.23
N VAL A 47 10.54 1.92 20.17
CA VAL A 47 10.53 0.99 19.04
C VAL A 47 9.12 0.85 18.48
N ASN A 48 8.96 1.24 17.23
CA ASN A 48 7.79 0.96 16.43
C ASN A 48 8.10 -0.14 15.41
N GLU A 49 7.17 -1.05 15.22
CA GLU A 49 7.21 -2.08 14.18
C GLU A 49 6.08 -1.84 13.18
N LEU A 50 6.37 -2.08 11.91
CA LEU A 50 5.33 -2.16 10.89
C LEU A 50 4.76 -3.57 10.93
N CYS A 51 3.44 -3.68 11.07
CA CYS A 51 2.72 -4.94 11.08
C CYS A 51 1.71 -4.98 9.94
N TYR A 52 1.35 -6.18 9.52
CA TYR A 52 0.25 -6.39 8.58
C TYR A 52 -0.60 -7.58 9.01
N ARG A 53 -1.84 -7.61 8.53
CA ARG A 53 -2.76 -8.73 8.64
C ARG A 53 -3.57 -8.86 7.35
N VAL A 54 -4.08 -10.05 7.09
CA VAL A 54 -4.97 -10.32 5.97
C VAL A 54 -6.22 -11.05 6.48
N ASP A 55 -7.37 -10.53 6.12
CA ASP A 55 -8.67 -11.11 6.43
C ASP A 55 -9.36 -11.59 5.15
N TYR A 56 -10.07 -12.71 5.21
CA TYR A 56 -10.98 -13.22 4.19
C TYR A 56 -12.37 -13.37 4.78
N LYS A 57 -13.36 -12.67 4.21
CA LYS A 57 -14.75 -12.63 4.72
C LYS A 57 -14.80 -12.31 6.22
N SER A 58 -14.00 -11.33 6.65
CA SER A 58 -13.85 -10.90 8.05
C SER A 58 -13.28 -11.95 9.00
N GLN A 59 -12.65 -13.00 8.48
CA GLN A 59 -11.93 -13.98 9.26
C GLN A 59 -10.42 -13.87 8.99
N PRO A 60 -9.56 -13.86 10.00
CA PRO A 60 -8.13 -13.74 9.80
C PRO A 60 -7.57 -14.97 9.09
N VAL A 61 -6.89 -14.75 7.96
CA VAL A 61 -6.13 -15.75 7.20
C VAL A 61 -4.65 -15.63 7.51
N VAL A 62 -4.17 -14.39 7.59
CA VAL A 62 -2.84 -14.08 8.11
C VAL A 62 -3.02 -13.23 9.35
N ASN A 63 -2.65 -13.81 10.50
CA ASN A 63 -2.64 -13.09 11.76
C ASN A 63 -1.61 -11.96 11.73
N GLU A 64 -1.64 -11.08 12.73
CA GLU A 64 -0.65 -10.03 12.88
C GLU A 64 0.76 -10.55 12.65
N SER A 65 1.42 -10.03 11.62
CA SER A 65 2.76 -10.39 11.22
C SER A 65 3.59 -9.13 11.02
N ARG A 66 4.89 -9.20 11.35
CA ARG A 66 5.80 -8.08 11.14
C ARG A 66 6.11 -7.94 9.66
N ALA A 67 6.10 -6.69 9.18
CA ALA A 67 6.54 -6.33 7.84
C ALA A 67 7.86 -5.58 7.93
N GLY A 68 8.80 -5.93 7.08
CA GLY A 68 10.09 -5.25 7.02
C GLY A 68 11.03 -5.93 6.05
N LEU A 69 12.20 -5.34 5.90
CA LEU A 69 13.22 -5.77 4.98
C LEU A 69 14.57 -5.81 5.68
N GLU A 70 15.32 -6.87 5.49
CA GLU A 70 16.71 -6.97 5.89
C GLU A 70 17.59 -7.09 4.64
N LEU A 71 18.57 -6.21 4.53
CA LEU A 71 19.48 -6.14 3.39
C LEU A 71 20.83 -6.75 3.78
N ASP A 72 21.40 -7.61 2.93
CA ASP A 72 22.75 -8.08 3.07
C ASP A 72 23.76 -7.03 2.53
N ASN A 73 24.24 -6.19 3.44
CA ASN A 73 25.21 -5.14 3.09
C ASN A 73 26.53 -5.70 2.57
N ARG A 74 26.90 -6.95 2.87
CA ARG A 74 28.18 -7.56 2.43
C ARG A 74 28.23 -7.69 0.91
N ILE A 75 27.10 -7.99 0.27
CA ILE A 75 27.02 -8.08 -1.19
C ILE A 75 27.29 -6.70 -1.81
N TRP A 76 26.73 -5.65 -1.25
CA TRP A 76 26.95 -4.29 -1.73
C TRP A 76 28.36 -3.78 -1.45
N GLU A 77 28.91 -4.08 -0.29
CA GLU A 77 30.29 -3.76 0.05
C GLU A 77 31.29 -4.44 -0.90
N MET A 78 31.04 -5.68 -1.27
CA MET A 78 31.85 -6.41 -2.26
C MET A 78 31.67 -5.81 -3.67
N ALA A 79 30.46 -5.52 -4.10
CA ALA A 79 30.18 -5.04 -5.45
C ALA A 79 30.69 -3.62 -5.70
N LEU A 80 30.65 -2.76 -4.70
CA LEU A 80 31.04 -1.35 -4.81
C LEU A 80 32.47 -1.08 -4.31
N GLY A 81 33.16 -2.08 -3.75
CA GLY A 81 34.45 -1.90 -3.11
C GLY A 81 34.45 -0.94 -1.92
N ALA A 82 33.26 -0.61 -1.43
CA ALA A 82 33.06 0.32 -0.33
C ALA A 82 33.03 -0.45 1.00
N ARG A 83 33.85 0.00 1.94
CA ARG A 83 33.81 -0.46 3.32
C ARG A 83 32.93 0.49 4.12
N ASN A 84 32.03 -0.05 4.97
CA ASN A 84 31.13 0.70 5.85
C ASN A 84 30.07 1.52 5.09
N LEU A 85 29.19 0.86 4.35
CA LEU A 85 27.96 1.49 3.86
C LEU A 85 27.16 2.01 5.06
N LYS A 86 26.96 3.32 5.12
CA LYS A 86 26.17 3.98 6.16
C LYS A 86 24.66 3.72 6.03
N GLN A 87 24.25 2.87 5.09
CA GLN A 87 22.86 2.55 4.88
C GLN A 87 22.37 1.54 5.93
N PRO A 88 21.17 1.71 6.47
CA PRO A 88 20.63 0.75 7.40
C PRO A 88 20.38 -0.59 6.70
N ALA A 89 21.03 -1.66 7.20
CA ALA A 89 20.78 -3.01 6.72
C ALA A 89 19.39 -3.52 7.11
N CYS A 90 18.90 -3.06 8.26
CA CYS A 90 17.65 -3.54 8.85
C CYS A 90 16.54 -2.47 8.75
N TRP A 91 15.46 -2.83 8.06
CA TRP A 91 14.23 -2.05 7.91
C TRP A 91 13.06 -2.73 8.64
N MET A 92 13.34 -3.45 9.70
CA MET A 92 12.34 -4.13 10.53
C MET A 92 11.72 -3.21 11.57
N ASN A 93 12.50 -2.24 12.07
CA ASN A 93 12.12 -1.37 13.18
C ASN A 93 12.27 0.11 12.82
N ASN A 94 11.57 0.96 13.58
CA ASN A 94 11.67 2.41 13.49
C ASN A 94 11.34 2.98 12.10
N LEU A 95 10.42 2.31 11.39
CA LEU A 95 9.76 2.86 10.23
C LEU A 95 8.62 3.76 10.71
N GLU A 96 8.49 4.93 10.13
CA GLU A 96 7.34 5.82 10.32
C GLU A 96 6.53 5.87 9.04
N VAL A 97 5.21 5.78 9.17
CA VAL A 97 4.31 6.02 8.05
C VAL A 97 4.20 7.52 7.86
N ASP A 98 4.72 8.00 6.74
CA ASP A 98 4.64 9.41 6.35
C ASP A 98 3.27 9.73 5.77
N SER A 99 2.80 8.89 4.85
CA SER A 99 1.50 9.04 4.20
C SER A 99 0.99 7.73 3.60
N VAL A 100 -0.30 7.70 3.34
CA VAL A 100 -0.99 6.62 2.63
C VAL A 100 -1.75 7.22 1.46
N THR A 101 -1.68 6.59 0.31
CA THR A 101 -2.45 6.97 -0.86
C THR A 101 -3.23 5.80 -1.41
N TYR A 102 -4.40 6.07 -1.96
CA TYR A 102 -5.23 5.10 -2.65
C TYR A 102 -5.42 5.51 -4.10
N GLN A 103 -5.43 4.53 -4.99
CA GLN A 103 -5.71 4.75 -6.41
C GLN A 103 -7.13 4.28 -6.73
N LEU A 104 -7.64 4.77 -7.85
CA LEU A 104 -8.91 4.29 -8.40
C LEU A 104 -8.80 2.80 -8.72
N GLU A 105 -9.94 2.10 -8.58
CA GLU A 105 -10.05 0.69 -8.93
C GLU A 105 -9.65 0.45 -10.38
N THR A 106 -8.75 -0.49 -10.60
CA THR A 106 -8.33 -0.95 -11.92
C THR A 106 -9.18 -2.15 -12.33
N ASN A 107 -9.75 -2.10 -13.52
CA ASN A 107 -10.52 -3.20 -14.10
C ASN A 107 -10.25 -3.26 -15.60
N LEU A 108 -9.21 -3.97 -15.97
CA LEU A 108 -8.72 -4.10 -17.34
C LEU A 108 -8.78 -5.55 -17.79
N THR A 109 -8.96 -5.75 -19.07
CA THR A 109 -8.86 -7.08 -19.71
C THR A 109 -7.85 -7.00 -20.84
N TRP A 110 -6.90 -7.91 -20.86
CA TRP A 110 -5.88 -8.00 -21.89
C TRP A 110 -5.75 -9.41 -22.44
N GLN A 111 -5.23 -9.54 -23.64
CA GLN A 111 -5.00 -10.80 -24.30
C GLN A 111 -3.49 -11.11 -24.32
N PRO A 112 -3.04 -12.16 -23.65
CA PRO A 112 -1.65 -12.55 -23.69
C PRO A 112 -1.28 -13.07 -25.09
N LEU A 113 -0.06 -12.75 -25.54
CA LEU A 113 0.45 -13.23 -26.85
C LEU A 113 0.68 -14.75 -26.87
N TYR A 114 0.84 -15.36 -25.70
CA TYR A 114 1.07 -16.79 -25.51
C TYR A 114 0.53 -17.22 -24.14
N GLY A 115 0.31 -18.51 -23.97
CA GLY A 115 -0.18 -19.10 -22.74
C GLY A 115 -1.52 -19.84 -22.91
N GLU A 116 -2.01 -20.44 -21.86
CA GLU A 116 -3.22 -21.25 -21.86
C GLU A 116 -4.52 -20.42 -21.89
N ARG A 117 -4.43 -19.16 -21.47
CA ARG A 117 -5.59 -18.26 -21.38
C ARG A 117 -5.61 -17.31 -22.56
N SER A 118 -6.75 -17.22 -23.25
CA SER A 118 -6.97 -16.25 -24.33
C SER A 118 -7.27 -14.85 -23.84
N SER A 119 -7.65 -14.70 -22.56
CA SER A 119 -7.99 -13.43 -21.94
C SER A 119 -7.68 -13.48 -20.45
N VAL A 120 -7.10 -12.42 -19.94
CA VAL A 120 -6.79 -12.23 -18.51
C VAL A 120 -7.44 -10.94 -18.05
N ARG A 121 -8.24 -11.02 -17.00
CA ARG A 121 -8.81 -9.86 -16.33
C ARG A 121 -7.88 -9.45 -15.19
N ASP A 122 -7.52 -8.18 -15.16
CA ASP A 122 -6.74 -7.55 -14.11
C ASP A 122 -7.64 -6.57 -13.36
N HIS A 123 -8.19 -7.03 -12.20
CA HIS A 123 -9.19 -6.31 -11.44
C HIS A 123 -8.78 -6.23 -9.98
N TYR A 124 -8.37 -5.04 -9.54
CA TYR A 124 -7.83 -4.83 -8.21
C TYR A 124 -8.02 -3.37 -7.74
N ARG A 125 -7.86 -3.17 -6.44
CA ARG A 125 -7.62 -1.87 -5.82
C ARG A 125 -6.18 -1.76 -5.38
N THR A 126 -5.64 -0.54 -5.38
CA THR A 126 -4.26 -0.25 -4.99
C THR A 126 -4.20 0.77 -3.88
N GLY A 127 -3.33 0.52 -2.93
CA GLY A 127 -2.90 1.48 -1.92
C GLY A 127 -1.38 1.50 -1.82
N THR A 128 -0.81 2.63 -1.46
CA THR A 128 0.64 2.77 -1.27
C THR A 128 0.93 3.41 0.07
N LEU A 129 1.78 2.74 0.87
CA LEU A 129 2.39 3.31 2.06
C LEU A 129 3.71 3.96 1.68
N TYR A 130 3.90 5.16 2.17
CA TYR A 130 5.17 5.86 2.13
C TYR A 130 5.75 5.88 3.53
N LEU A 131 6.96 5.38 3.67
CA LEU A 131 7.62 5.15 4.94
C LEU A 131 8.98 5.83 4.93
N SER A 132 9.38 6.36 6.07
CA SER A 132 10.73 6.84 6.34
C SER A 132 11.32 6.18 7.58
N LYS A 133 12.64 6.21 7.69
CA LYS A 133 13.33 5.80 8.91
C LYS A 133 13.26 6.93 9.94
N LYS A 134 12.86 6.62 11.16
CA LYS A 134 12.83 7.58 12.27
C LYS A 134 14.19 8.20 12.56
N ASP A 135 15.24 7.39 12.43
CA ASP A 135 16.62 7.82 12.70
C ASP A 135 17.18 8.71 11.59
N ASN A 136 16.68 8.58 10.35
CA ASN A 136 17.10 9.37 9.20
C ASN A 136 16.01 9.38 8.12
N SER A 137 15.25 10.45 8.06
CA SER A 137 14.13 10.62 7.10
C SER A 137 14.54 10.65 5.62
N SER A 138 15.85 10.68 5.31
CA SER A 138 16.32 10.52 3.93
C SER A 138 16.19 9.09 3.43
N TYR A 139 16.10 8.11 4.34
CA TYR A 139 15.88 6.71 3.97
C TYR A 139 14.38 6.44 3.90
N ARG A 140 13.93 6.12 2.69
CA ARG A 140 12.51 5.92 2.38
C ARG A 140 12.25 4.53 1.82
N LEU A 141 11.09 3.99 2.16
CA LEU A 141 10.56 2.73 1.64
C LEU A 141 9.11 2.96 1.22
N ASN A 142 8.75 2.50 0.04
CA ASN A 142 7.36 2.51 -0.41
C ASN A 142 6.87 1.08 -0.51
N ILE A 143 5.68 0.81 0.01
CA ILE A 143 5.03 -0.48 -0.11
C ILE A 143 3.75 -0.28 -0.93
N GLU A 144 3.74 -0.78 -2.15
CA GLU A 144 2.55 -0.84 -2.98
C GLU A 144 1.79 -2.12 -2.66
N VAL A 145 0.52 -1.97 -2.34
CA VAL A 145 -0.39 -3.07 -1.97
C VAL A 145 -1.51 -3.15 -3.00
N ARG A 146 -1.82 -4.36 -3.44
CA ARG A 146 -2.95 -4.65 -4.33
C ARG A 146 -3.86 -5.70 -3.72
N ALA A 147 -5.15 -5.42 -3.74
CA ALA A 147 -6.18 -6.35 -3.32
C ALA A 147 -7.03 -6.78 -4.52
N TYR A 148 -6.95 -8.05 -4.86
CA TYR A 148 -7.72 -8.73 -5.89
C TYR A 148 -8.85 -9.53 -5.25
N ASN A 149 -9.85 -9.95 -6.02
CA ASN A 149 -10.90 -10.84 -5.52
C ASN A 149 -10.38 -12.25 -5.19
N GLU A 150 -9.23 -12.62 -5.77
CA GLU A 150 -8.56 -13.91 -5.56
C GLU A 150 -7.52 -13.89 -4.45
N GLY A 151 -7.15 -12.70 -3.93
CA GLY A 151 -6.14 -12.55 -2.90
C GLY A 151 -5.51 -11.18 -2.84
N VAL A 152 -4.45 -11.07 -2.06
CA VAL A 152 -3.71 -9.81 -1.87
C VAL A 152 -2.24 -9.98 -2.20
N ALA A 153 -1.61 -8.91 -2.67
CA ALA A 153 -0.18 -8.86 -2.96
C ALA A 153 0.40 -7.52 -2.52
N PHE A 154 1.69 -7.50 -2.20
CA PHE A 154 2.43 -6.26 -1.95
C PHE A 154 3.88 -6.38 -2.43
N ARG A 155 4.48 -5.24 -2.74
CA ARG A 155 5.86 -5.11 -3.20
C ARG A 155 6.52 -3.82 -2.70
#